data_de148baa5b31a61a251b7c03a4d1d78f
#
_entry.id   de148baa5b31a61a251b7c03a4d1d78f
#
_cell.length_a   1.000
_cell.length_b   1.000
_cell.length_c   1.000
_cell.angle_alpha   90.00
_cell.angle_beta   90.00
_cell.angle_gamma   90.00
#
_symmetry.space_group_name_H-M   'P 1'
#
loop_
_entity.id
_entity.type
_entity.pdbx_description
1 polymer ?
#
loop_
_entity_poly.entity_id
_entity_poly.type
_entity_poly.pdbx_seq_one_letter_code
_entity_poly.pdbx_strand_id
1 'polypeptide(L)'
;MFASTIENSVLDMFPRVELKGHITLVTTSSQVQKATEYLSRQSVLGFDTETKPRFSSGKMYKPALLQLSTGNRSFLIHLNKTGLPPELLAVLSDPRIVKVGAAVRDDIIGLQRYADFQAEGFIDLQEMAQEYGIMEKSVKKLAAIVLGKRVSKSQQTTNWEAYPLSEAQARYAATDAYVCYRIYQELIAHQEEKKSPRQRMYEEVLERAASLIKDEPDLLSNMANISALIKETFKFWWVGFYRVDKAAGQLVLGPFQGPVACTRIPYGRGVCGSSWKQGKTLIVPDVEKFPGHIACSSRSRSEIVVPFSNKEGDITAVLDIDSEKLNTFDKTDKKYLEKLAALFKNIY
;
A
#
# COMPACT_ATOMS: atom_id res chain seq x y z
N MET A 1 20.06 -6.02 -1.37
CA MET A 1 19.50 -6.05 -2.74
C MET A 1 19.25 -7.51 -3.07
N PHE A 2 18.07 -7.86 -3.56
CA PHE A 2 17.76 -9.24 -3.94
C PHE A 2 18.42 -9.60 -5.29
N ALA A 3 18.73 -10.90 -5.48
CA ALA A 3 19.16 -11.40 -6.78
C ALA A 3 18.00 -11.33 -7.80
N SER A 4 18.29 -10.97 -9.05
CA SER A 4 17.26 -10.89 -10.10
C SER A 4 16.75 -12.28 -10.51
N THR A 5 17.64 -13.26 -10.59
CA THR A 5 17.33 -14.66 -10.97
C THR A 5 18.09 -15.63 -10.09
N ILE A 6 17.68 -16.90 -10.12
CA ILE A 6 18.36 -17.99 -9.43
C ILE A 6 18.32 -19.28 -10.25
N GLU A 7 19.45 -19.98 -10.32
CA GLU A 7 19.55 -21.26 -11.01
C GLU A 7 18.84 -22.39 -10.24
N ASN A 8 18.21 -23.31 -10.97
CA ASN A 8 17.55 -24.47 -10.34
C ASN A 8 18.54 -25.37 -9.58
N SER A 9 19.78 -25.47 -10.06
CA SER A 9 20.86 -26.30 -9.49
C SER A 9 21.21 -25.91 -8.05
N VAL A 10 21.06 -24.65 -7.67
CA VAL A 10 21.40 -24.18 -6.31
C VAL A 10 20.24 -24.23 -5.33
N LEU A 11 19.01 -24.48 -5.81
CA LEU A 11 17.81 -24.43 -4.94
C LEU A 11 17.84 -25.50 -3.83
N ASP A 12 18.44 -26.66 -4.09
CA ASP A 12 18.51 -27.73 -3.11
C ASP A 12 19.56 -27.49 -2.00
N MET A 13 20.44 -26.50 -2.19
CA MET A 13 21.40 -26.06 -1.17
C MET A 13 20.77 -25.26 -0.04
N PHE A 14 19.59 -24.65 -0.28
CA PHE A 14 18.90 -23.87 0.73
C PHE A 14 18.21 -24.78 1.77
N PRO A 15 18.19 -24.38 3.04
CA PRO A 15 17.42 -25.09 4.06
C PRO A 15 15.93 -25.01 3.74
N ARG A 16 15.18 -26.05 4.14
CA ARG A 16 13.73 -26.08 3.93
C ARG A 16 13.02 -24.98 4.72
N VAL A 17 11.93 -24.47 4.17
CA VAL A 17 10.99 -23.66 4.93
C VAL A 17 10.42 -24.51 6.07
N GLU A 18 10.49 -23.98 7.29
CA GLU A 18 9.80 -24.53 8.45
C GLU A 18 8.48 -23.80 8.64
N LEU A 19 7.38 -24.52 8.45
CA LEU A 19 6.05 -24.01 8.76
C LEU A 19 5.94 -23.81 10.27
N LYS A 20 5.74 -22.57 10.68
CA LYS A 20 5.50 -22.22 12.09
C LYS A 20 4.01 -22.19 12.40
N GLY A 21 3.64 -22.70 13.59
CA GLY A 21 2.28 -22.65 14.07
C GLY A 21 1.40 -23.85 13.71
N HIS A 22 0.09 -23.66 13.83
CA HIS A 22 -0.89 -24.73 13.74
C HIS A 22 -1.57 -24.77 12.37
N ILE A 23 -1.75 -25.99 11.84
CA ILE A 23 -2.57 -26.26 10.67
C ILE A 23 -3.97 -26.64 11.17
N THR A 24 -4.98 -25.95 10.68
CA THR A 24 -6.38 -26.23 10.97
C THR A 24 -7.09 -26.64 9.69
N LEU A 25 -7.54 -27.90 9.61
CA LEU A 25 -8.40 -28.35 8.52
C LEU A 25 -9.86 -27.95 8.81
N VAL A 26 -10.46 -27.24 7.86
CA VAL A 26 -11.82 -26.69 7.96
C VAL A 26 -12.73 -27.46 6.99
N THR A 27 -13.72 -28.21 7.55
CA THR A 27 -14.57 -29.10 6.77
C THR A 27 -16.06 -28.96 7.14
N THR A 28 -16.39 -28.12 8.14
CA THR A 28 -17.77 -27.89 8.61
C THR A 28 -18.06 -26.40 8.72
N SER A 29 -19.33 -26.00 8.65
CA SER A 29 -19.76 -24.61 8.79
C SER A 29 -19.32 -23.98 10.12
N SER A 30 -19.40 -24.72 11.24
CA SER A 30 -18.93 -24.24 12.54
C SER A 30 -17.43 -23.96 12.55
N GLN A 31 -16.62 -24.75 11.84
CA GLN A 31 -15.19 -24.50 11.70
C GLN A 31 -14.92 -23.32 10.78
N VAL A 32 -15.72 -23.12 9.71
CA VAL A 32 -15.63 -21.92 8.85
C VAL A 32 -15.86 -20.67 9.69
N GLN A 33 -16.93 -20.63 10.50
CA GLN A 33 -17.23 -19.48 11.35
C GLN A 33 -16.08 -19.13 12.29
N LYS A 34 -15.48 -20.12 12.97
CA LYS A 34 -14.32 -19.92 13.86
C LYS A 34 -13.08 -19.45 13.09
N ALA A 35 -12.86 -19.99 11.90
CA ALA A 35 -11.74 -19.60 11.05
C ALA A 35 -11.90 -18.15 10.57
N THR A 36 -13.08 -17.78 10.05
CA THR A 36 -13.35 -16.44 9.53
C THR A 36 -13.36 -15.38 10.63
N GLU A 37 -13.82 -15.72 11.85
CA GLU A 37 -13.70 -14.85 13.01
C GLU A 37 -12.22 -14.49 13.33
N TYR A 38 -11.31 -15.43 13.19
CA TYR A 38 -9.87 -15.16 13.34
C TYR A 38 -9.30 -14.40 12.14
N LEU A 39 -9.63 -14.83 10.91
CA LEU A 39 -9.08 -14.29 9.67
C LEU A 39 -9.51 -12.82 9.43
N SER A 40 -10.73 -12.45 9.81
CA SER A 40 -11.26 -11.08 9.66
C SER A 40 -10.54 -10.04 10.52
N ARG A 41 -9.78 -10.47 11.53
CA ARG A 41 -8.97 -9.59 12.40
C ARG A 41 -7.54 -9.41 11.91
N GLN A 42 -7.18 -10.06 10.81
CA GLN A 42 -5.82 -10.00 10.26
C GLN A 42 -5.71 -8.90 9.21
N SER A 43 -4.58 -8.25 9.14
CA SER A 43 -4.27 -7.28 8.07
C SER A 43 -3.69 -7.95 6.82
N VAL A 44 -3.04 -9.09 6.96
CA VAL A 44 -2.37 -9.81 5.86
C VAL A 44 -2.58 -11.31 6.02
N LEU A 45 -2.92 -11.97 4.92
CA LEU A 45 -3.07 -13.42 4.79
C LEU A 45 -2.25 -13.91 3.59
N GLY A 46 -1.46 -14.96 3.75
CA GLY A 46 -0.96 -15.75 2.65
C GLY A 46 -2.11 -16.54 2.03
N PHE A 47 -2.16 -16.60 0.72
CA PHE A 47 -3.25 -17.16 -0.05
C PHE A 47 -2.72 -18.13 -1.11
N ASP A 48 -3.41 -19.26 -1.25
CA ASP A 48 -3.21 -20.20 -2.36
C ASP A 48 -4.47 -21.06 -2.54
N THR A 49 -4.60 -21.77 -3.67
CA THR A 49 -5.63 -22.79 -3.88
C THR A 49 -5.05 -24.06 -4.49
N GLU A 50 -5.68 -25.20 -4.19
CA GLU A 50 -5.32 -26.47 -4.81
C GLU A 50 -6.49 -27.07 -5.56
N THR A 51 -6.23 -27.48 -6.79
CA THR A 51 -7.20 -28.11 -7.68
C THR A 51 -6.77 -29.53 -8.01
N LYS A 52 -7.70 -30.46 -8.10
CA LYS A 52 -7.43 -31.82 -8.56
C LYS A 52 -6.69 -31.80 -9.90
N PRO A 53 -5.56 -32.49 -10.03
CA PRO A 53 -4.79 -32.51 -11.27
C PRO A 53 -5.61 -33.14 -12.40
N ARG A 54 -5.44 -32.58 -13.60
CA ARG A 54 -6.10 -33.03 -14.82
C ARG A 54 -5.10 -33.77 -15.71
N PHE A 55 -5.40 -35.02 -16.03
CA PHE A 55 -4.54 -35.87 -16.86
C PHE A 55 -5.07 -36.04 -18.30
N SER A 56 -6.25 -35.46 -18.63
CA SER A 56 -6.84 -35.51 -19.98
C SER A 56 -7.52 -34.18 -20.33
N SER A 57 -7.69 -33.89 -21.64
CA SER A 57 -8.49 -32.75 -22.11
C SER A 57 -9.96 -32.98 -21.74
N GLY A 58 -10.58 -32.02 -21.04
CA GLY A 58 -12.00 -32.14 -20.63
C GLY A 58 -12.38 -31.12 -19.55
N LYS A 59 -13.26 -31.52 -18.64
CA LYS A 59 -13.86 -30.68 -17.60
C LYS A 59 -12.82 -30.00 -16.70
N MET A 60 -12.90 -28.69 -16.58
CA MET A 60 -12.12 -27.93 -15.58
C MET A 60 -12.68 -28.19 -14.19
N TYR A 61 -11.85 -28.64 -13.26
CA TYR A 61 -12.22 -28.78 -11.86
C TYR A 61 -12.26 -27.41 -11.17
N LYS A 62 -13.09 -27.28 -10.14
CA LYS A 62 -13.05 -26.15 -9.22
C LYS A 62 -11.91 -26.37 -8.22
N PRO A 63 -11.36 -25.33 -7.58
CA PRO A 63 -10.46 -25.51 -6.46
C PRO A 63 -11.09 -26.40 -5.37
N ALA A 64 -10.39 -27.41 -4.94
CA ALA A 64 -10.82 -28.32 -3.89
C ALA A 64 -10.45 -27.84 -2.50
N LEU A 65 -9.36 -27.07 -2.41
CA LEU A 65 -8.81 -26.54 -1.16
C LEU A 65 -8.48 -25.07 -1.32
N LEU A 66 -8.85 -24.27 -0.33
CA LEU A 66 -8.41 -22.88 -0.17
C LEU A 66 -7.50 -22.82 1.05
N GLN A 67 -6.32 -22.21 0.89
CA GLN A 67 -5.37 -22.02 1.96
C GLN A 67 -5.29 -20.54 2.33
N LEU A 68 -5.43 -20.24 3.63
CA LEU A 68 -5.23 -18.91 4.20
C LEU A 68 -4.28 -19.02 5.40
N SER A 69 -3.13 -18.35 5.34
CA SER A 69 -2.08 -18.46 6.35
C SER A 69 -1.69 -17.12 6.93
N THR A 70 -1.39 -17.12 8.22
CA THR A 70 -0.72 -16.05 8.95
C THR A 70 0.70 -16.48 9.35
N GLY A 71 1.39 -15.68 10.16
CA GLY A 71 2.72 -16.05 10.68
C GLY A 71 2.74 -17.27 11.59
N ASN A 72 1.59 -17.68 12.17
CA ASN A 72 1.50 -18.74 13.17
C ASN A 72 0.27 -19.68 13.02
N ARG A 73 -0.57 -19.48 12.04
CA ARG A 73 -1.73 -20.35 11.75
C ARG A 73 -1.97 -20.47 10.26
N SER A 74 -2.28 -21.68 9.82
CA SER A 74 -2.70 -21.99 8.45
C SER A 74 -4.06 -22.67 8.49
N PHE A 75 -5.01 -22.15 7.74
CA PHE A 75 -6.35 -22.71 7.58
C PHE A 75 -6.46 -23.37 6.21
N LEU A 76 -6.77 -24.65 6.20
CA LEU A 76 -6.99 -25.43 5.00
C LEU A 76 -8.50 -25.67 4.87
N ILE A 77 -9.16 -24.91 4.02
CA ILE A 77 -10.62 -24.92 3.87
C ILE A 77 -10.97 -25.85 2.72
N HIS A 78 -11.57 -26.99 3.03
CA HIS A 78 -11.93 -28.03 2.06
C HIS A 78 -13.23 -27.64 1.35
N LEU A 79 -13.10 -26.96 0.20
CA LEU A 79 -14.22 -26.33 -0.50
C LEU A 79 -15.30 -27.32 -0.98
N ASN A 80 -14.91 -28.58 -1.26
CA ASN A 80 -15.89 -29.63 -1.59
C ASN A 80 -16.81 -30.01 -0.39
N LYS A 81 -16.43 -29.63 0.84
CA LYS A 81 -17.21 -29.87 2.07
C LYS A 81 -17.97 -28.64 2.54
N THR A 82 -17.31 -27.48 2.48
CA THR A 82 -17.82 -26.22 3.03
C THR A 82 -18.51 -25.35 2.00
N GLY A 83 -18.16 -25.52 0.71
CA GLY A 83 -18.42 -24.50 -0.30
C GLY A 83 -17.64 -23.21 0.00
N LEU A 84 -18.17 -22.10 -0.50
CA LEU A 84 -17.65 -20.76 -0.26
C LEU A 84 -18.76 -19.92 0.41
N PRO A 85 -19.00 -20.07 1.72
CA PRO A 85 -20.11 -19.41 2.41
C PRO A 85 -19.88 -17.91 2.60
N PRO A 86 -20.94 -17.13 2.92
CA PRO A 86 -20.89 -15.66 3.01
C PRO A 86 -19.80 -15.12 3.94
N GLU A 87 -19.53 -15.78 5.05
CA GLU A 87 -18.50 -15.36 6.02
C GLU A 87 -17.10 -15.44 5.42
N LEU A 88 -16.85 -16.41 4.55
CA LEU A 88 -15.57 -16.56 3.85
C LEU A 88 -15.47 -15.59 2.67
N LEU A 89 -16.59 -15.37 1.97
CA LEU A 89 -16.68 -14.32 0.93
C LEU A 89 -16.38 -12.94 1.52
N ALA A 90 -16.88 -12.64 2.73
CA ALA A 90 -16.60 -11.37 3.41
C ALA A 90 -15.08 -11.16 3.62
N VAL A 91 -14.33 -12.20 3.98
CA VAL A 91 -12.84 -12.10 4.12
C VAL A 91 -12.18 -11.89 2.76
N LEU A 92 -12.64 -12.57 1.70
CA LEU A 92 -12.06 -12.47 0.36
C LEU A 92 -12.36 -11.13 -0.33
N SER A 93 -13.48 -10.48 0.04
CA SER A 93 -13.93 -9.20 -0.52
C SER A 93 -13.53 -7.99 0.34
N ASP A 94 -12.90 -8.16 1.50
CA ASP A 94 -12.52 -7.04 2.35
C ASP A 94 -11.21 -6.41 1.85
N PRO A 95 -11.22 -5.15 1.34
CA PRO A 95 -10.01 -4.47 0.86
C PRO A 95 -9.00 -4.16 1.97
N ARG A 96 -9.42 -4.19 3.25
CA ARG A 96 -8.54 -3.95 4.40
C ARG A 96 -7.68 -5.15 4.76
N ILE A 97 -8.04 -6.32 4.27
CA ILE A 97 -7.29 -7.56 4.46
C ILE A 97 -6.51 -7.85 3.18
N VAL A 98 -5.20 -7.77 3.24
CA VAL A 98 -4.33 -8.14 2.11
C VAL A 98 -4.29 -9.67 2.00
N LYS A 99 -4.64 -10.21 0.82
CA LYS A 99 -4.47 -11.63 0.47
C LYS A 99 -3.34 -11.73 -0.54
N VAL A 100 -2.23 -12.36 -0.14
CA VAL A 100 -1.01 -12.42 -0.95
C VAL A 100 -0.71 -13.84 -1.44
N GLY A 101 -0.61 -14.00 -2.73
CA GLY A 101 -0.33 -15.27 -3.41
C GLY A 101 0.54 -15.09 -4.65
N ALA A 102 0.75 -16.13 -5.41
CA ALA A 102 1.45 -16.06 -6.69
C ALA A 102 0.52 -16.54 -7.82
N ALA A 103 0.40 -15.77 -8.90
CA ALA A 103 -0.53 -15.99 -10.01
C ALA A 103 -2.01 -16.03 -9.54
N VAL A 104 -2.37 -15.17 -8.60
CA VAL A 104 -3.67 -15.17 -7.88
C VAL A 104 -4.90 -15.04 -8.78
N ARG A 105 -4.74 -14.53 -10.00
CA ARG A 105 -5.86 -14.31 -10.94
C ARG A 105 -6.63 -15.59 -11.25
N ASP A 106 -5.92 -16.67 -11.56
CA ASP A 106 -6.54 -17.94 -11.93
C ASP A 106 -7.24 -18.60 -10.74
N ASP A 107 -6.68 -18.44 -9.53
CA ASP A 107 -7.26 -18.90 -8.28
C ASP A 107 -8.58 -18.16 -7.97
N ILE A 108 -8.58 -16.83 -8.13
CA ILE A 108 -9.78 -16.01 -7.96
C ILE A 108 -10.90 -16.45 -8.92
N ILE A 109 -10.57 -16.61 -10.22
CA ILE A 109 -11.53 -17.12 -11.22
C ILE A 109 -12.05 -18.51 -10.83
N GLY A 110 -11.17 -19.35 -10.30
CA GLY A 110 -11.55 -20.68 -9.80
C GLY A 110 -12.54 -20.61 -8.64
N LEU A 111 -12.30 -19.71 -7.67
CA LEU A 111 -13.18 -19.48 -6.52
C LEU A 111 -14.52 -18.85 -6.92
N GLN A 112 -14.53 -17.92 -7.86
CA GLN A 112 -15.75 -17.29 -8.41
C GLN A 112 -16.71 -18.30 -9.08
N ARG A 113 -16.24 -19.50 -9.39
CA ARG A 113 -17.12 -20.60 -9.85
C ARG A 113 -17.95 -21.23 -8.72
N TYR A 114 -17.64 -20.94 -7.44
CA TYR A 114 -18.45 -21.34 -6.28
C TYR A 114 -19.55 -20.33 -5.98
N ALA A 115 -19.22 -19.05 -5.98
CA ALA A 115 -20.12 -17.94 -5.72
C ALA A 115 -19.57 -16.67 -6.40
N ASP A 116 -20.46 -15.82 -6.86
CA ASP A 116 -20.08 -14.50 -7.39
C ASP A 116 -19.66 -13.57 -6.23
N PHE A 117 -18.47 -12.97 -6.34
CA PHE A 117 -17.95 -12.02 -5.38
C PHE A 117 -16.92 -11.08 -6.02
N GLN A 118 -16.80 -9.88 -5.47
CA GLN A 118 -15.76 -8.95 -5.84
C GLN A 118 -14.49 -9.24 -5.01
N ALA A 119 -13.44 -9.69 -5.69
CA ALA A 119 -12.16 -9.97 -5.05
C ALA A 119 -11.41 -8.64 -4.80
N GLU A 120 -11.19 -8.30 -3.54
CA GLU A 120 -10.53 -7.07 -3.12
C GLU A 120 -9.30 -7.37 -2.26
N GLY A 121 -8.30 -6.48 -2.26
CA GLY A 121 -7.11 -6.61 -1.41
C GLY A 121 -6.17 -7.77 -1.79
N PHE A 122 -6.25 -8.30 -3.02
CA PHE A 122 -5.32 -9.32 -3.50
C PHE A 122 -4.04 -8.70 -4.06
N ILE A 123 -2.90 -9.29 -3.72
CA ILE A 123 -1.57 -8.91 -4.21
C ILE A 123 -0.93 -10.15 -4.83
N ASP A 124 -0.47 -10.00 -6.09
CA ASP A 124 0.32 -11.01 -6.77
C ASP A 124 1.81 -10.81 -6.49
N LEU A 125 2.43 -11.81 -5.84
CA LEU A 125 3.87 -11.78 -5.53
C LEU A 125 4.74 -11.72 -6.78
N GLN A 126 4.27 -12.22 -7.92
CA GLN A 126 5.03 -12.18 -9.18
C GLN A 126 5.16 -10.73 -9.68
N GLU A 127 4.10 -9.94 -9.56
CA GLU A 127 4.11 -8.52 -9.92
C GLU A 127 4.89 -7.70 -8.88
N MET A 128 4.61 -7.92 -7.60
CA MET A 128 5.31 -7.24 -6.51
C MET A 128 6.82 -7.46 -6.56
N ALA A 129 7.29 -8.69 -6.80
CA ALA A 129 8.71 -9.03 -6.84
C ALA A 129 9.48 -8.26 -7.94
N GLN A 130 8.82 -7.93 -9.06
CA GLN A 130 9.43 -7.16 -10.15
C GLN A 130 9.79 -5.74 -9.70
N GLU A 131 9.04 -5.13 -8.78
CA GLU A 131 9.36 -3.81 -8.21
C GLU A 131 10.67 -3.83 -7.42
N TYR A 132 11.09 -5.01 -6.95
CA TYR A 132 12.36 -5.25 -6.25
C TYR A 132 13.48 -5.75 -7.17
N GLY A 133 13.23 -5.80 -8.49
CA GLY A 133 14.19 -6.25 -9.51
C GLY A 133 14.32 -7.77 -9.62
N ILE A 134 13.37 -8.54 -9.02
CA ILE A 134 13.33 -10.00 -9.10
C ILE A 134 12.51 -10.40 -10.33
N MET A 135 13.11 -11.12 -11.26
CA MET A 135 12.47 -11.55 -12.51
C MET A 135 11.84 -12.95 -12.42
N GLU A 136 12.06 -13.65 -11.33
CA GLU A 136 11.51 -14.99 -11.11
C GLU A 136 10.05 -14.96 -10.72
N LYS A 137 9.28 -15.93 -11.24
CA LYS A 137 7.82 -15.99 -11.03
C LYS A 137 7.38 -17.15 -10.11
N SER A 138 8.14 -18.22 -10.00
CA SER A 138 7.72 -19.36 -9.17
C SER A 138 7.94 -19.09 -7.69
N VAL A 139 6.96 -19.44 -6.84
CA VAL A 139 7.07 -19.33 -5.36
C VAL A 139 8.34 -20.00 -4.85
N LYS A 140 8.73 -21.14 -5.43
CA LYS A 140 9.97 -21.86 -5.08
C LYS A 140 11.22 -20.97 -5.23
N LYS A 141 11.33 -20.25 -6.35
CA LYS A 141 12.46 -19.37 -6.63
C LYS A 141 12.38 -18.07 -5.84
N LEU A 142 11.18 -17.50 -5.70
CA LEU A 142 10.94 -16.33 -4.85
C LEU A 142 11.33 -16.63 -3.39
N ALA A 143 10.94 -17.78 -2.86
CA ALA A 143 11.34 -18.20 -1.51
C ALA A 143 12.87 -18.33 -1.35
N ALA A 144 13.55 -18.86 -2.35
CA ALA A 144 15.00 -18.95 -2.32
C ALA A 144 15.68 -17.58 -2.34
N ILE A 145 15.22 -16.67 -3.20
CA ILE A 145 15.80 -15.33 -3.35
C ILE A 145 15.48 -14.46 -2.14
N VAL A 146 14.22 -14.46 -1.67
CA VAL A 146 13.75 -13.53 -0.65
C VAL A 146 13.98 -14.03 0.76
N LEU A 147 13.74 -15.34 1.01
CA LEU A 147 13.81 -15.95 2.33
C LEU A 147 15.09 -16.74 2.57
N GLY A 148 15.89 -17.02 1.53
CA GLY A 148 17.01 -17.96 1.63
C GLY A 148 16.55 -19.37 2.01
N LYS A 149 15.37 -19.79 1.56
CA LYS A 149 14.73 -21.06 1.90
C LYS A 149 14.19 -21.77 0.67
N ARG A 150 14.13 -23.10 0.70
CA ARG A 150 13.49 -23.90 -0.35
C ARG A 150 12.13 -24.44 0.04
N VAL A 151 11.25 -24.55 -0.95
CA VAL A 151 9.89 -25.10 -0.83
C VAL A 151 9.84 -26.45 -1.56
N SER A 152 9.14 -27.44 -0.99
CA SER A 152 8.92 -28.75 -1.60
C SER A 152 7.83 -28.67 -2.66
N LYS A 153 7.94 -29.49 -3.73
CA LYS A 153 6.86 -29.68 -4.72
C LYS A 153 6.26 -31.10 -4.67
N SER A 154 6.51 -31.85 -3.62
CA SER A 154 6.22 -33.29 -3.57
C SER A 154 4.73 -33.67 -3.66
N GLN A 155 3.81 -32.77 -3.35
CA GLN A 155 2.36 -33.04 -3.32
C GLN A 155 1.56 -32.31 -4.41
N GLN A 156 2.19 -31.52 -5.26
CA GLN A 156 1.53 -30.65 -6.24
C GLN A 156 0.54 -31.37 -7.16
N THR A 157 0.78 -32.63 -7.52
CA THR A 157 -0.06 -33.40 -8.45
C THR A 157 -0.87 -34.49 -7.76
N THR A 158 -1.13 -34.34 -6.46
CA THR A 158 -1.94 -35.30 -5.69
C THR A 158 -3.45 -35.01 -5.80
N ASN A 159 -4.29 -35.92 -5.33
CA ASN A 159 -5.73 -35.73 -5.35
C ASN A 159 -6.18 -34.83 -4.19
N TRP A 160 -6.43 -33.56 -4.50
CA TRP A 160 -6.87 -32.55 -3.53
C TRP A 160 -8.34 -32.65 -3.12
N GLU A 161 -9.15 -33.48 -3.80
CA GLU A 161 -10.53 -33.79 -3.39
C GLU A 161 -10.58 -34.92 -2.34
N ALA A 162 -9.44 -35.53 -2.02
CA ALA A 162 -9.40 -36.61 -1.02
C ALA A 162 -9.76 -36.10 0.38
N TYR A 163 -10.46 -36.96 1.14
CA TYR A 163 -10.75 -36.69 2.53
C TYR A 163 -10.63 -37.98 3.37
N PRO A 164 -9.89 -37.97 4.48
CA PRO A 164 -9.06 -36.84 4.97
C PRO A 164 -7.84 -36.58 4.06
N LEU A 165 -7.30 -35.37 4.11
CA LEU A 165 -6.00 -35.09 3.54
C LEU A 165 -4.92 -35.85 4.33
N SER A 166 -3.90 -36.36 3.64
CA SER A 166 -2.73 -36.86 4.32
C SER A 166 -1.97 -35.76 5.05
N GLU A 167 -1.19 -36.10 6.07
CA GLU A 167 -0.34 -35.13 6.77
C GLU A 167 0.62 -34.41 5.82
N ALA A 168 1.16 -35.14 4.84
CA ALA A 168 2.05 -34.58 3.81
C ALA A 168 1.34 -33.54 2.93
N GLN A 169 0.07 -33.82 2.50
CA GLN A 169 -0.74 -32.86 1.75
C GLN A 169 -1.08 -31.64 2.60
N ALA A 170 -1.53 -31.84 3.83
CA ALA A 170 -1.89 -30.75 4.73
C ALA A 170 -0.68 -29.83 4.99
N ARG A 171 0.48 -30.41 5.25
CA ARG A 171 1.71 -29.66 5.47
C ARG A 171 2.18 -28.93 4.21
N TYR A 172 2.07 -29.54 3.05
CA TYR A 172 2.42 -28.93 1.76
C TYR A 172 1.53 -27.69 1.49
N ALA A 173 0.21 -27.87 1.48
CA ALA A 173 -0.75 -26.80 1.20
C ALA A 173 -0.64 -25.62 2.21
N ALA A 174 -0.47 -25.92 3.49
CA ALA A 174 -0.24 -24.92 4.51
C ALA A 174 1.07 -24.14 4.30
N THR A 175 2.12 -24.85 3.80
CA THR A 175 3.43 -24.23 3.53
C THR A 175 3.36 -23.27 2.36
N ASP A 176 2.61 -23.55 1.29
CA ASP A 176 2.54 -22.71 0.10
C ASP A 176 1.92 -21.34 0.44
N ALA A 177 0.78 -21.30 1.10
CA ALA A 177 0.20 -20.04 1.57
C ALA A 177 1.07 -19.34 2.63
N TYR A 178 1.68 -20.09 3.57
CA TYR A 178 2.59 -19.52 4.57
C TYR A 178 3.81 -18.85 3.94
N VAL A 179 4.38 -19.46 2.91
CA VAL A 179 5.53 -18.91 2.18
C VAL A 179 5.16 -17.62 1.47
N CYS A 180 3.98 -17.55 0.85
CA CYS A 180 3.49 -16.32 0.25
C CYS A 180 3.38 -15.18 1.29
N TYR A 181 2.80 -15.46 2.47
CA TYR A 181 2.79 -14.53 3.59
C TYR A 181 4.20 -14.06 3.97
N ARG A 182 5.16 -15.00 4.12
CA ARG A 182 6.52 -14.69 4.55
C ARG A 182 7.32 -13.89 3.51
N ILE A 183 7.17 -14.21 2.22
CA ILE A 183 7.80 -13.44 1.13
C ILE A 183 7.28 -11.99 1.15
N TYR A 184 5.98 -11.80 1.26
CA TYR A 184 5.38 -10.48 1.35
C TYR A 184 5.94 -9.67 2.53
N GLN A 185 5.97 -10.27 3.74
CA GLN A 185 6.49 -9.60 4.93
C GLN A 185 7.96 -9.18 4.76
N GLU A 186 8.78 -10.03 4.15
CA GLU A 186 10.20 -9.73 3.93
C GLU A 186 10.40 -8.63 2.88
N LEU A 187 9.61 -8.64 1.80
CA LEU A 187 9.65 -7.58 0.79
C LEU A 187 9.24 -6.24 1.38
N ILE A 188 8.17 -6.18 2.17
CA ILE A 188 7.74 -4.95 2.85
C ILE A 188 8.79 -4.47 3.86
N ALA A 189 9.35 -5.37 4.68
CA ALA A 189 10.41 -5.02 5.63
C ALA A 189 11.63 -4.42 4.91
N HIS A 190 12.02 -5.00 3.78
CA HIS A 190 13.12 -4.49 2.96
C HIS A 190 12.82 -3.11 2.34
N GLN A 191 11.56 -2.84 1.98
CA GLN A 191 11.14 -1.52 1.51
C GLN A 191 11.21 -0.48 2.63
N GLU A 192 10.75 -0.83 3.84
CA GLU A 192 10.81 0.04 5.02
C GLU A 192 12.25 0.40 5.42
N GLU A 193 13.17 -0.58 5.36
CA GLU A 193 14.60 -0.34 5.64
C GLU A 193 15.23 0.66 4.66
N LYS A 194 14.79 0.67 3.40
CA LYS A 194 15.29 1.58 2.36
C LYS A 194 14.74 2.99 2.43
N LYS A 195 13.67 3.22 3.17
CA LYS A 195 13.10 4.56 3.33
C LYS A 195 14.09 5.49 4.03
N SER A 196 14.31 6.65 3.44
CA SER A 196 15.10 7.69 4.07
C SER A 196 14.40 8.20 5.35
N PRO A 197 15.13 8.78 6.32
CA PRO A 197 14.51 9.40 7.48
C PRO A 197 13.43 10.42 7.11
N ARG A 198 13.65 11.18 6.02
CA ARG A 198 12.68 12.18 5.52
C ARG A 198 11.38 11.53 5.01
N GLN A 199 11.46 10.39 4.33
CA GLN A 199 10.28 9.64 3.90
C GLN A 199 9.46 9.13 5.07
N ARG A 200 10.11 8.58 6.11
CA ARG A 200 9.42 8.13 7.33
C ARG A 200 8.71 9.27 8.04
N MET A 201 9.35 10.45 8.16
CA MET A 201 8.72 11.64 8.72
C MET A 201 7.47 12.05 7.95
N TYR A 202 7.51 12.00 6.62
CA TYR A 202 6.33 12.30 5.80
C TYR A 202 5.20 11.27 5.96
N GLU A 203 5.51 10.00 6.11
CA GLU A 203 4.50 8.96 6.34
C GLU A 203 3.80 9.17 7.68
N GLU A 204 4.54 9.48 8.74
CA GLU A 204 3.97 9.87 10.03
C GLU A 204 3.06 11.12 9.88
N VAL A 205 3.50 12.13 9.13
CA VAL A 205 2.69 13.32 8.86
C VAL A 205 1.40 12.96 8.14
N LEU A 206 1.44 12.09 7.11
CA LEU A 206 0.25 11.66 6.38
C LEU A 206 -0.74 10.89 7.26
N GLU A 207 -0.26 9.99 8.11
CA GLU A 207 -1.09 9.23 9.04
C GLU A 207 -1.78 10.15 10.06
N ARG A 208 -1.01 11.05 10.69
CA ARG A 208 -1.54 12.05 11.64
C ARG A 208 -2.51 13.02 10.94
N ALA A 209 -2.19 13.49 9.74
CA ALA A 209 -3.06 14.35 8.95
C ALA A 209 -4.39 13.66 8.64
N ALA A 210 -4.36 12.42 8.14
CA ALA A 210 -5.57 11.67 7.85
C ALA A 210 -6.47 11.50 9.09
N SER A 211 -5.88 11.28 10.28
CA SER A 211 -6.62 11.20 11.54
C SER A 211 -7.23 12.55 11.95
N LEU A 212 -6.48 13.65 11.79
CA LEU A 212 -6.95 14.99 12.17
C LEU A 212 -8.14 15.47 11.33
N ILE A 213 -8.09 15.21 10.00
CA ILE A 213 -9.08 15.75 9.06
C ILE A 213 -10.31 14.86 8.90
N LYS A 214 -10.27 13.61 9.37
CA LYS A 214 -11.30 12.58 9.11
C LYS A 214 -12.70 13.02 9.53
N ASP A 215 -12.82 13.58 10.73
CA ASP A 215 -14.09 13.90 11.36
C ASP A 215 -14.29 15.42 11.53
N GLU A 216 -13.39 16.25 10.98
CA GLU A 216 -13.42 17.70 11.08
C GLU A 216 -13.84 18.34 9.73
N PRO A 217 -15.06 18.93 9.65
CA PRO A 217 -15.55 19.55 8.42
C PRO A 217 -15.00 20.97 8.17
N ASP A 218 -14.45 21.64 9.19
CA ASP A 218 -13.95 23.00 9.03
C ASP A 218 -12.58 23.03 8.34
N LEU A 219 -12.58 23.58 7.12
CA LEU A 219 -11.37 23.66 6.30
C LEU A 219 -10.26 24.49 6.96
N LEU A 220 -10.60 25.59 7.64
CA LEU A 220 -9.61 26.47 8.26
C LEU A 220 -8.95 25.80 9.46
N SER A 221 -9.73 25.09 10.28
CA SER A 221 -9.21 24.29 11.39
C SER A 221 -8.24 23.24 10.90
N ASN A 222 -8.58 22.55 9.82
CA ASN A 222 -7.71 21.55 9.20
C ASN A 222 -6.43 22.18 8.63
N MET A 223 -6.52 23.30 7.91
CA MET A 223 -5.34 24.02 7.42
C MET A 223 -4.42 24.47 8.56
N ALA A 224 -4.98 24.94 9.67
CA ALA A 224 -4.24 25.37 10.84
C ALA A 224 -3.46 24.21 11.47
N ASN A 225 -4.14 23.08 11.72
CA ASN A 225 -3.52 21.88 12.28
C ASN A 225 -2.45 21.29 11.37
N ILE A 226 -2.68 21.25 10.07
CA ILE A 226 -1.70 20.72 9.09
C ILE A 226 -0.47 21.64 8.99
N SER A 227 -0.67 22.97 9.01
CA SER A 227 0.46 23.92 9.04
C SER A 227 1.33 23.70 10.28
N ALA A 228 0.68 23.51 11.44
CA ALA A 228 1.38 23.24 12.70
C ALA A 228 2.11 21.88 12.66
N LEU A 229 1.46 20.83 12.18
CA LEU A 229 2.01 19.49 12.07
C LEU A 229 3.28 19.44 11.20
N ILE A 230 3.22 20.06 10.00
CA ILE A 230 4.37 20.12 9.10
C ILE A 230 5.50 20.95 9.74
N LYS A 231 5.17 22.11 10.30
CA LYS A 231 6.15 22.98 10.98
C LYS A 231 6.82 22.29 12.14
N GLU A 232 6.06 21.58 12.97
CA GLU A 232 6.56 20.82 14.13
C GLU A 232 7.51 19.69 13.67
N THR A 233 7.13 18.95 12.63
CA THR A 233 7.87 17.78 12.15
C THR A 233 9.17 18.17 11.46
N PHE A 234 9.11 19.07 10.48
CA PHE A 234 10.25 19.38 9.60
C PHE A 234 11.06 20.62 10.01
N LYS A 235 10.53 21.43 10.92
CA LYS A 235 11.14 22.71 11.37
C LYS A 235 11.42 23.69 10.22
N PHE A 236 10.61 23.63 9.15
CA PHE A 236 10.73 24.61 8.05
C PHE A 236 10.57 26.05 8.55
N TRP A 237 11.13 27.00 7.82
CA TRP A 237 11.09 28.41 8.19
C TRP A 237 9.66 28.97 8.26
N TRP A 238 8.89 28.69 7.20
CA TRP A 238 7.49 29.08 7.09
C TRP A 238 6.66 27.93 6.51
N VAL A 239 5.45 27.76 6.99
CA VAL A 239 4.49 26.78 6.48
C VAL A 239 3.10 27.36 6.58
N GLY A 240 2.36 27.46 5.50
CA GLY A 240 1.01 27.99 5.56
C GLY A 240 0.22 27.82 4.28
N PHE A 241 -1.05 28.17 4.38
CA PHE A 241 -1.97 28.13 3.26
C PHE A 241 -2.32 29.51 2.76
N TYR A 242 -2.42 29.64 1.43
CA TYR A 242 -3.09 30.75 0.78
C TYR A 242 -4.37 30.21 0.13
N ARG A 243 -5.52 30.84 0.45
CA ARG A 243 -6.82 30.47 -0.09
C ARG A 243 -7.13 31.27 -1.35
N VAL A 244 -7.80 30.64 -2.32
CA VAL A 244 -8.19 31.29 -3.57
C VAL A 244 -9.43 32.18 -3.33
N ASP A 245 -9.30 33.45 -3.61
CA ASP A 245 -10.40 34.40 -3.79
C ASP A 245 -10.63 34.60 -5.30
N LYS A 246 -11.54 33.79 -5.88
CA LYS A 246 -11.85 33.82 -7.32
C LYS A 246 -12.39 35.16 -7.75
N ALA A 247 -13.19 35.82 -6.92
CA ALA A 247 -13.82 37.09 -7.25
C ALA A 247 -12.80 38.22 -7.35
N ALA A 248 -11.83 38.24 -6.45
CA ALA A 248 -10.75 39.23 -6.47
C ALA A 248 -9.57 38.85 -7.38
N GLY A 249 -9.52 37.62 -7.91
CA GLY A 249 -8.39 37.11 -8.70
C GLY A 249 -7.10 37.05 -7.90
N GLN A 250 -7.17 36.73 -6.61
CA GLN A 250 -6.05 36.77 -5.69
C GLN A 250 -6.03 35.54 -4.76
N LEU A 251 -4.86 35.18 -4.28
CA LEU A 251 -4.68 34.35 -3.11
C LEU A 251 -4.75 35.22 -1.86
N VAL A 252 -5.41 34.73 -0.81
CA VAL A 252 -5.55 35.41 0.49
C VAL A 252 -4.89 34.53 1.55
N LEU A 253 -4.06 35.15 2.39
CA LEU A 253 -3.39 34.45 3.50
C LEU A 253 -4.40 33.70 4.37
N GLY A 254 -4.15 32.44 4.54
CA GLY A 254 -4.88 31.53 5.42
C GLY A 254 -4.09 31.19 6.69
N PRO A 255 -4.39 30.07 7.34
CA PRO A 255 -3.62 29.61 8.50
C PRO A 255 -2.16 29.30 8.15
N PHE A 256 -1.25 29.74 9.02
CA PHE A 256 0.19 29.54 8.83
C PHE A 256 0.96 29.45 10.16
N GLN A 257 2.18 28.99 10.08
CA GLN A 257 3.18 28.91 11.15
C GLN A 257 4.49 29.53 10.67
N GLY A 258 4.88 30.64 11.26
CA GLY A 258 6.09 31.38 10.91
C GLY A 258 5.97 32.88 11.14
N PRO A 259 6.90 33.70 10.66
CA PRO A 259 6.82 35.14 10.70
C PRO A 259 5.67 35.65 9.80
N VAL A 260 5.33 36.94 9.94
CA VAL A 260 4.32 37.62 9.11
C VAL A 260 4.63 37.48 7.62
N ALA A 261 3.60 37.37 6.80
CA ALA A 261 3.70 37.14 5.37
C ALA A 261 2.80 38.10 4.57
N CYS A 262 2.93 38.08 3.24
CA CYS A 262 2.06 38.86 2.35
C CYS A 262 0.60 38.45 2.53
N THR A 263 -0.31 39.40 2.70
CA THR A 263 -1.74 39.09 2.91
C THR A 263 -2.46 38.70 1.63
N ARG A 264 -1.99 39.19 0.46
CA ARG A 264 -2.58 38.92 -0.85
C ARG A 264 -1.53 38.75 -1.93
N ILE A 265 -1.75 37.75 -2.81
CA ILE A 265 -0.86 37.43 -3.94
C ILE A 265 -1.74 37.34 -5.20
N PRO A 266 -1.47 38.17 -6.25
CA PRO A 266 -2.25 38.13 -7.48
C PRO A 266 -2.08 36.82 -8.26
N TYR A 267 -3.10 36.43 -9.03
CA TYR A 267 -3.07 35.27 -9.90
C TYR A 267 -1.85 35.29 -10.85
N GLY A 268 -1.10 34.19 -10.90
CA GLY A 268 0.10 34.06 -11.74
C GLY A 268 1.31 34.86 -11.30
N ARG A 269 1.32 35.46 -10.11
CA ARG A 269 2.46 36.24 -9.58
C ARG A 269 3.13 35.49 -8.43
N GLY A 270 4.45 35.60 -8.36
CA GLY A 270 5.26 34.85 -7.40
C GLY A 270 5.16 33.33 -7.59
N VAL A 271 5.70 32.54 -6.68
CA VAL A 271 5.64 31.08 -6.76
C VAL A 271 4.22 30.59 -6.47
N CYS A 272 3.58 31.07 -5.42
CA CYS A 272 2.21 30.73 -5.03
C CYS A 272 1.20 30.99 -6.13
N GLY A 273 1.19 32.22 -6.70
CA GLY A 273 0.28 32.58 -7.80
C GLY A 273 0.55 31.80 -9.08
N SER A 274 1.83 31.47 -9.33
CA SER A 274 2.24 30.63 -10.47
C SER A 274 1.81 29.19 -10.31
N SER A 275 1.93 28.61 -9.11
CA SER A 275 1.43 27.26 -8.80
C SER A 275 -0.09 27.18 -9.00
N TRP A 276 -0.84 28.16 -8.50
CA TRP A 276 -2.28 28.27 -8.74
C TRP A 276 -2.62 28.33 -10.23
N LYS A 277 -1.94 29.19 -11.00
CA LYS A 277 -2.18 29.35 -12.45
C LYS A 277 -1.90 28.08 -13.23
N GLN A 278 -0.83 27.35 -12.89
CA GLN A 278 -0.40 26.15 -13.61
C GLN A 278 -1.11 24.87 -13.14
N GLY A 279 -1.73 24.89 -11.96
CA GLY A 279 -2.32 23.71 -11.33
C GLY A 279 -1.27 22.65 -10.98
N LYS A 280 -0.04 23.05 -10.66
CA LYS A 280 1.09 22.14 -10.46
C LYS A 280 1.92 22.53 -9.25
N THR A 281 2.47 21.53 -8.59
CA THR A 281 3.49 21.72 -7.56
C THR A 281 4.76 22.32 -8.16
N LEU A 282 5.22 23.43 -7.59
CA LEU A 282 6.47 24.09 -7.95
C LEU A 282 7.51 23.87 -6.87
N ILE A 283 8.69 23.43 -7.25
CA ILE A 283 9.89 23.35 -6.40
C ILE A 283 10.84 24.44 -6.87
N VAL A 284 11.16 25.38 -5.99
CA VAL A 284 12.07 26.51 -6.28
C VAL A 284 13.33 26.37 -5.45
N PRO A 285 14.43 25.92 -6.05
CA PRO A 285 15.70 25.70 -5.35
C PRO A 285 16.34 26.97 -4.82
N ASP A 286 16.09 28.10 -5.49
CA ASP A 286 16.59 29.44 -5.17
C ASP A 286 15.55 30.47 -5.57
N VAL A 287 14.88 31.08 -4.58
CA VAL A 287 13.78 32.02 -4.80
C VAL A 287 14.22 33.29 -5.50
N GLU A 288 15.48 33.70 -5.34
CA GLU A 288 16.05 34.90 -6.02
C GLU A 288 16.12 34.70 -7.54
N LYS A 289 16.19 33.45 -8.00
CA LYS A 289 16.23 33.09 -9.43
C LYS A 289 14.86 32.85 -10.03
N PHE A 290 13.79 32.87 -9.23
CA PHE A 290 12.44 32.65 -9.74
C PHE A 290 11.87 33.90 -10.38
N PRO A 291 11.49 33.88 -11.68
CA PRO A 291 11.00 35.07 -12.37
C PRO A 291 9.74 35.65 -11.72
N GLY A 292 9.81 36.91 -11.29
CA GLY A 292 8.68 37.58 -10.65
C GLY A 292 8.41 37.14 -9.22
N HIS A 293 9.40 36.57 -8.53
CA HIS A 293 9.32 36.22 -7.11
C HIS A 293 8.82 37.42 -6.28
N ILE A 294 7.92 37.17 -5.34
CA ILE A 294 7.43 38.14 -4.37
C ILE A 294 8.09 37.82 -3.03
N ALA A 295 9.06 38.60 -2.63
CA ALA A 295 9.76 38.43 -1.37
C ALA A 295 8.88 38.83 -0.18
N CYS A 296 8.17 37.89 0.41
CA CYS A 296 7.43 38.08 1.67
C CYS A 296 8.37 38.07 2.89
N SER A 297 9.55 37.44 2.76
CA SER A 297 10.63 37.45 3.74
C SER A 297 11.98 37.41 3.05
N SER A 298 12.95 38.24 3.54
CA SER A 298 14.33 38.20 3.06
C SER A 298 15.13 36.97 3.49
N ARG A 299 14.54 36.12 4.35
CA ARG A 299 15.17 34.91 4.86
C ARG A 299 14.80 33.66 4.07
N SER A 300 13.73 33.67 3.28
CA SER A 300 13.36 32.56 2.40
C SER A 300 14.38 32.43 1.28
N ARG A 301 14.97 31.23 1.15
CA ARG A 301 15.99 30.91 0.14
C ARG A 301 15.53 29.85 -0.85
N SER A 302 14.69 28.91 -0.43
CA SER A 302 14.02 27.93 -1.30
C SER A 302 12.59 27.73 -0.85
N GLU A 303 11.74 27.32 -1.80
CA GLU A 303 10.29 27.28 -1.59
C GLU A 303 9.70 26.06 -2.33
N ILE A 304 8.66 25.45 -1.76
CA ILE A 304 7.78 24.50 -2.44
C ILE A 304 6.34 24.91 -2.26
N VAL A 305 5.60 24.98 -3.36
CA VAL A 305 4.17 25.32 -3.35
C VAL A 305 3.38 24.20 -3.98
N VAL A 306 2.33 23.75 -3.27
CA VAL A 306 1.48 22.63 -3.67
C VAL A 306 0.03 23.09 -3.78
N PRO A 307 -0.63 22.95 -4.95
CA PRO A 307 -2.04 23.32 -5.11
C PRO A 307 -2.97 22.28 -4.46
N PHE A 308 -4.01 22.77 -3.80
CA PHE A 308 -5.08 21.99 -3.18
C PHE A 308 -6.36 22.20 -3.97
N SER A 309 -7.01 21.12 -4.38
CA SER A 309 -8.25 21.15 -5.15
C SER A 309 -9.40 20.51 -4.38
N ASN A 310 -10.63 20.97 -4.67
CA ASN A 310 -11.87 20.33 -4.24
C ASN A 310 -12.20 19.07 -5.09
N LYS A 311 -13.34 18.44 -4.82
CA LYS A 311 -13.83 17.24 -5.54
C LYS A 311 -14.05 17.49 -7.03
N GLU A 312 -14.43 18.69 -7.42
CA GLU A 312 -14.64 19.10 -8.79
C GLU A 312 -13.33 19.35 -9.56
N GLY A 313 -12.19 19.40 -8.84
CA GLY A 313 -10.87 19.65 -9.41
C GLY A 313 -10.46 21.13 -9.46
N ASP A 314 -11.29 22.01 -8.94
CA ASP A 314 -10.98 23.44 -8.81
C ASP A 314 -9.94 23.65 -7.71
N ILE A 315 -8.91 24.45 -7.99
CA ILE A 315 -7.93 24.83 -6.97
C ILE A 315 -8.59 25.85 -6.02
N THR A 316 -8.61 25.49 -4.74
CA THR A 316 -9.21 26.28 -3.65
C THR A 316 -8.18 26.92 -2.73
N ALA A 317 -6.97 26.35 -2.70
CA ALA A 317 -5.85 26.86 -1.92
C ALA A 317 -4.52 26.41 -2.49
N VAL A 318 -3.43 26.99 -2.00
CA VAL A 318 -2.08 26.47 -2.14
C VAL A 318 -1.43 26.33 -0.76
N LEU A 319 -0.71 25.25 -0.54
CA LEU A 319 0.20 25.10 0.60
C LEU A 319 1.56 25.62 0.18
N ASP A 320 2.07 26.57 0.92
CA ASP A 320 3.36 27.22 0.72
C ASP A 320 4.29 26.85 1.86
N ILE A 321 5.53 26.45 1.53
CA ILE A 321 6.55 26.08 2.51
C ILE A 321 7.89 26.70 2.10
N ASP A 322 8.45 27.51 3.00
CA ASP A 322 9.72 28.18 2.83
C ASP A 322 10.83 27.58 3.70
N SER A 323 12.04 27.66 3.19
CA SER A 323 13.26 27.35 3.91
C SER A 323 14.31 28.44 3.80
N GLU A 324 15.09 28.64 4.89
CA GLU A 324 16.25 29.55 4.92
C GLU A 324 17.47 28.96 4.21
N LYS A 325 17.39 27.74 3.69
CA LYS A 325 18.48 27.06 2.98
C LYS A 325 18.12 26.92 1.51
N LEU A 326 19.10 27.00 0.64
CA LEU A 326 18.95 26.65 -0.77
C LEU A 326 18.71 25.15 -0.94
N ASN A 327 18.03 24.78 -2.01
CA ASN A 327 17.83 23.37 -2.41
C ASN A 327 17.25 22.48 -1.29
N THR A 328 16.38 23.03 -0.44
CA THR A 328 15.80 22.25 0.67
C THR A 328 14.81 21.19 0.19
N PHE A 329 14.07 21.47 -0.85
CA PHE A 329 12.97 20.64 -1.35
C PHE A 329 13.36 19.85 -2.59
N ASP A 330 12.92 18.56 -2.63
CA ASP A 330 13.18 17.64 -3.72
C ASP A 330 11.91 16.92 -4.20
N LYS A 331 12.09 15.88 -5.04
CA LYS A 331 10.99 15.04 -5.53
C LYS A 331 10.29 14.24 -4.42
N THR A 332 10.97 13.98 -3.32
CA THR A 332 10.38 13.30 -2.14
C THR A 332 9.34 14.22 -1.51
N ASP A 333 9.70 15.47 -1.24
CA ASP A 333 8.79 16.47 -0.68
C ASP A 333 7.55 16.64 -1.56
N LYS A 334 7.78 16.85 -2.86
CA LYS A 334 6.69 16.95 -3.84
C LYS A 334 5.74 15.75 -3.75
N LYS A 335 6.28 14.53 -3.81
CA LYS A 335 5.48 13.29 -3.79
C LYS A 335 4.58 13.19 -2.56
N TYR A 336 5.13 13.47 -1.38
CA TYR A 336 4.39 13.32 -0.13
C TYR A 336 3.43 14.47 0.15
N LEU A 337 3.80 15.70 -0.20
CA LEU A 337 2.90 16.84 -0.08
C LEU A 337 1.73 16.80 -1.08
N GLU A 338 1.94 16.23 -2.28
CA GLU A 338 0.84 15.94 -3.22
C GLU A 338 -0.10 14.83 -2.68
N LYS A 339 0.41 13.83 -1.96
CA LYS A 339 -0.43 12.86 -1.25
C LYS A 339 -1.25 13.54 -0.14
N LEU A 340 -0.65 14.48 0.59
CA LEU A 340 -1.37 15.26 1.59
C LEU A 340 -2.50 16.08 0.95
N ALA A 341 -2.23 16.74 -0.18
CA ALA A 341 -3.26 17.47 -0.93
C ALA A 341 -4.42 16.57 -1.39
N ALA A 342 -4.11 15.33 -1.78
CA ALA A 342 -5.12 14.34 -2.16
C ALA A 342 -6.04 13.92 -1.00
N LEU A 343 -5.56 13.92 0.26
CA LEU A 343 -6.42 13.68 1.42
C LEU A 343 -7.50 14.76 1.56
N PHE A 344 -7.14 16.02 1.36
CA PHE A 344 -8.09 17.16 1.40
C PHE A 344 -9.14 17.05 0.30
N LYS A 345 -8.75 16.66 -0.90
CA LYS A 345 -9.66 16.51 -2.03
C LYS A 345 -10.80 15.52 -1.77
N ASN A 346 -10.57 14.50 -0.97
CA ASN A 346 -11.58 13.49 -0.65
C ASN A 346 -12.63 13.98 0.36
N ILE A 347 -12.38 15.10 1.04
CA ILE A 347 -13.24 15.66 2.10
C ILE A 347 -13.95 16.91 1.62
N TYR A 348 -13.28 17.76 0.89
CA TYR A 348 -13.73 19.04 0.35
C TYR A 348 -13.83 18.99 -1.17
#